data_554b854221519ee1008975bcd27d40d8
#
_entry.id   554b854221519ee1008975bcd27d40d8
#
_cell.length_a   1.000
_cell.length_b   1.000
_cell.length_c   1.000
_cell.angle_alpha   90.00
_cell.angle_beta   90.00
_cell.angle_gamma   90.00
#
_symmetry.space_group_name_H-M   'P 1'
#
loop_
_entity.id
_entity.type
_entity.pdbx_description
1 polymer ?
#
loop_
_entity_poly.entity_id
_entity_poly.type
_entity_poly.pdbx_seq_one_letter_code
_entity_poly.pdbx_strand_id
1 'polypeptide(L)'
;MEAIISFKFDNFLKADVSEKEIKVDATKAIETVNSEVNKYLKETNSEIYGDEDLSHTTYYQGSVDIEVQIKYNGECFSVAEFEDFAKNGFKYPDEPDY
;
A
#
# COMPACT_ATOMS: atom_id res chain seq x y z
N MET A 1 -2.43 -16.90 5.54
CA MET A 1 -1.29 -16.15 4.96
C MET A 1 -1.37 -14.71 5.42
N GLU A 2 -0.31 -14.24 6.05
CA GLU A 2 -0.30 -12.91 6.65
C GLU A 2 0.55 -11.95 5.85
N ALA A 3 0.03 -10.74 5.60
CA ALA A 3 0.77 -9.65 5.01
C ALA A 3 0.88 -8.51 6.02
N ILE A 4 1.94 -7.74 5.92
CA ILE A 4 2.17 -6.58 6.76
C ILE A 4 2.15 -5.34 5.87
N ILE A 5 1.25 -4.42 6.16
CA ILE A 5 1.13 -3.19 5.39
C ILE A 5 1.70 -2.05 6.21
N SER A 6 2.71 -1.38 5.68
CA SER A 6 3.34 -0.24 6.31
C SER A 6 2.87 1.04 5.63
N PHE A 7 2.43 1.99 6.43
CA PHE A 7 1.97 3.29 5.97
C PHE A 7 2.84 4.38 6.56
N LYS A 8 3.23 5.34 5.75
CA LYS A 8 3.87 6.56 6.21
C LYS A 8 3.04 7.74 5.72
N PHE A 9 2.46 8.46 6.65
CA PHE A 9 1.62 9.62 6.34
C PHE A 9 2.44 10.89 6.59
N ASP A 10 2.57 11.71 5.57
CA ASP A 10 3.32 12.96 5.65
C ASP A 10 2.39 14.10 5.26
N ASN A 11 2.20 15.04 6.20
CA ASN A 11 1.41 16.24 5.98
C ASN A 11 2.33 17.44 6.04
N PHE A 12 2.72 17.95 4.87
CA PHE A 12 3.70 19.03 4.76
C PHE A 12 3.22 20.35 5.38
N LEU A 13 1.92 20.63 5.32
CA LEU A 13 1.37 21.88 5.89
C LEU A 13 1.46 21.90 7.41
N LYS A 14 1.28 20.73 8.04
CA LYS A 14 1.32 20.61 9.49
C LYS A 14 2.67 20.15 10.01
N ALA A 15 3.61 19.89 9.11
CA ALA A 15 4.91 19.31 9.44
C ALA A 15 4.75 18.06 10.32
N ASP A 16 3.74 17.25 10.00
CA ASP A 16 3.39 16.07 10.77
C ASP A 16 3.66 14.80 9.95
N VAL A 17 4.47 13.92 10.52
CA VAL A 17 4.76 12.62 9.91
C VAL A 17 4.37 11.54 10.91
N SER A 18 3.55 10.60 10.46
CA SER A 18 3.18 9.45 11.28
C SER A 18 3.35 8.16 10.49
N GLU A 19 3.60 7.08 11.21
CA GLU A 19 3.77 5.77 10.64
C GLU A 19 2.80 4.79 11.28
N LYS A 20 2.34 3.82 10.51
CA LYS A 20 1.40 2.82 10.97
C LYS A 20 1.70 1.50 10.27
N GLU A 21 1.58 0.41 11.01
CA GLU A 21 1.76 -0.93 10.47
C GLU A 21 0.54 -1.76 10.82
N ILE A 22 -0.01 -2.45 9.83
CA ILE A 22 -1.19 -3.29 10.01
C ILE A 22 -0.89 -4.69 9.49
N LYS A 23 -1.17 -5.69 10.31
CA LYS A 23 -1.09 -7.09 9.92
C LYS A 23 -2.48 -7.57 9.54
N VAL A 24 -2.60 -8.13 8.35
CA VAL A 24 -3.87 -8.65 7.84
C VAL A 24 -3.63 -9.94 7.07
N ASP A 25 -4.70 -10.68 6.81
CA ASP A 25 -4.61 -11.78 5.86
C ASP A 25 -4.29 -11.22 4.49
N ALA A 26 -3.43 -11.90 3.74
CA ALA A 26 -2.97 -11.43 2.43
C ALA A 26 -4.11 -11.14 1.47
N THR A 27 -5.22 -11.89 1.58
CA THR A 27 -6.41 -11.68 0.74
C THR A 27 -7.15 -10.38 1.04
N LYS A 28 -6.85 -9.77 2.19
CA LYS A 28 -7.48 -8.51 2.63
C LYS A 28 -6.56 -7.30 2.49
N ALA A 29 -5.33 -7.51 2.00
CA ALA A 29 -4.32 -6.45 1.98
C ALA A 29 -4.74 -5.24 1.12
N ILE A 30 -5.19 -5.47 -0.10
CA ILE A 30 -5.57 -4.37 -1.01
C ILE A 30 -6.78 -3.60 -0.47
N GLU A 31 -7.76 -4.32 0.05
CA GLU A 31 -8.94 -3.72 0.67
C GLU A 31 -8.55 -2.83 1.86
N THR A 32 -7.62 -3.31 2.67
CA THR A 32 -7.11 -2.57 3.83
C THR A 32 -6.39 -1.30 3.41
N VAL A 33 -5.55 -1.37 2.38
CA VAL A 33 -4.86 -0.19 1.84
C VAL A 33 -5.88 0.85 1.40
N ASN A 34 -6.85 0.47 0.61
CA ASN A 34 -7.86 1.40 0.10
C ASN A 34 -8.65 2.06 1.24
N SER A 35 -9.01 1.27 2.25
CA SER A 35 -9.75 1.76 3.41
C SER A 35 -8.93 2.78 4.20
N GLU A 36 -7.67 2.49 4.49
CA GLU A 36 -6.81 3.38 5.28
C GLU A 36 -6.46 4.67 4.53
N VAL A 37 -6.17 4.57 3.24
CA VAL A 37 -5.87 5.74 2.41
C VAL A 37 -7.09 6.66 2.33
N ASN A 38 -8.25 6.10 2.04
CA ASN A 38 -9.49 6.87 1.95
C ASN A 38 -9.86 7.52 3.28
N LYS A 39 -9.66 6.80 4.38
CA LYS A 39 -9.92 7.32 5.72
C LYS A 39 -9.05 8.54 6.03
N TYR A 40 -7.77 8.48 5.68
CA TYR A 40 -6.85 9.59 5.92
C TYR A 40 -7.21 10.82 5.07
N LEU A 41 -7.65 10.59 3.83
CA LEU A 41 -7.96 11.66 2.88
C LEU A 41 -9.44 12.07 2.88
N LYS A 42 -10.23 11.54 3.78
CA LYS A 42 -11.68 11.72 3.81
C LYS A 42 -12.13 13.17 3.86
N GLU A 43 -11.34 14.05 4.48
CA GLU A 43 -11.67 15.45 4.64
C GLU A 43 -11.27 16.33 3.46
N THR A 44 -10.61 15.73 2.47
CA THR A 44 -10.16 16.47 1.29
C THR A 44 -10.93 15.98 0.08
N ASN A 45 -11.66 16.87 -0.58
CA ASN A 45 -12.51 16.55 -1.74
C ASN A 45 -11.73 16.58 -3.07
N SER A 46 -10.46 16.26 -3.07
CA SER A 46 -9.66 16.31 -4.28
C SER A 46 -9.24 14.93 -4.74
N GLU A 47 -8.85 14.82 -5.99
CA GLU A 47 -8.42 13.56 -6.57
C GLU A 47 -7.09 13.11 -5.99
N ILE A 48 -6.97 11.80 -5.81
CA ILE A 48 -5.74 11.17 -5.36
C ILE A 48 -4.94 10.72 -6.58
N TYR A 49 -3.66 10.98 -6.57
CA TYR A 49 -2.74 10.47 -7.56
C TYR A 49 -1.86 9.41 -6.92
N GLY A 50 -1.75 8.26 -7.58
CA GLY A 50 -0.89 7.17 -7.14
C GLY A 50 0.31 7.04 -8.05
N ASP A 51 1.49 6.93 -7.47
CA ASP A 51 2.72 6.68 -8.20
C ASP A 51 3.33 5.38 -7.71
N GLU A 52 3.62 4.47 -8.63
CA GLU A 52 4.10 3.13 -8.32
C GLU A 52 5.62 3.04 -8.48
N ASP A 53 6.26 2.49 -7.48
CA ASP A 53 7.67 2.13 -7.53
C ASP A 53 7.80 0.61 -7.39
N LEU A 54 9.01 0.09 -7.48
CA LEU A 54 9.28 -1.35 -7.45
C LEU A 54 8.89 -2.02 -6.13
N SER A 55 8.84 -1.27 -5.05
CA SER A 55 8.59 -1.84 -3.73
C SER A 55 7.55 -1.10 -2.90
N HIS A 56 7.01 -0.03 -3.42
CA HIS A 56 6.01 0.76 -2.70
C HIS A 56 5.14 1.59 -3.64
N THR A 57 4.02 2.05 -3.11
CA THR A 57 3.11 2.97 -3.80
C THR A 57 3.05 4.26 -3.01
N THR A 58 3.15 5.39 -3.68
CA THR A 58 2.96 6.70 -3.07
C THR A 58 1.66 7.29 -3.56
N TYR A 59 0.78 7.63 -2.62
CA TYR A 59 -0.44 8.38 -2.91
C TYR A 59 -0.20 9.81 -2.48
N TYR A 60 -0.49 10.77 -3.33
CA TYR A 60 -0.28 12.17 -2.98
C TYR A 60 -1.45 13.02 -3.42
N GLN A 61 -1.66 14.07 -2.64
CA GLN A 61 -2.73 15.01 -2.88
C GLN A 61 -2.37 16.35 -2.22
N GLY A 62 -2.04 17.36 -3.05
CA GLY A 62 -1.65 18.65 -2.52
C GLY A 62 -0.46 18.57 -1.59
N SER A 63 -0.69 18.80 -0.31
CA SER A 63 0.34 18.82 0.72
C SER A 63 0.47 17.51 1.52
N VAL A 64 -0.18 16.45 1.06
CA VAL A 64 -0.17 15.17 1.76
C VAL A 64 0.40 14.08 0.88
N ASP A 65 1.37 13.35 1.42
CA ASP A 65 1.90 12.14 0.80
C ASP A 65 1.64 10.94 1.71
N ILE A 66 1.24 9.82 1.12
CA ILE A 66 1.07 8.57 1.83
C ILE A 66 1.89 7.51 1.12
N GLU A 67 2.92 6.98 1.77
CA GLU A 67 3.69 5.88 1.24
C GLU A 67 3.14 4.57 1.78
N VAL A 68 2.87 3.61 0.90
CA VAL A 68 2.33 2.30 1.25
C VAL A 68 3.24 1.22 0.73
N GLN A 69 3.63 0.31 1.60
CA GLN A 69 4.42 -0.85 1.25
C GLN A 69 3.74 -2.10 1.82
N ILE A 70 3.62 -3.12 1.00
CA ILE A 70 3.06 -4.40 1.44
C ILE A 70 4.20 -5.41 1.52
N LYS A 71 4.39 -5.97 2.70
CA LYS A 71 5.42 -6.98 2.94
C LYS A 71 4.75 -8.35 3.09
N TYR A 72 5.20 -9.27 2.27
CA TYR A 72 4.69 -10.63 2.29
C TYR A 72 5.85 -11.58 2.07
N ASN A 73 5.99 -12.54 2.97
CA ASN A 73 7.01 -13.59 2.87
C ASN A 73 8.43 -13.01 2.75
N GLY A 74 8.68 -11.88 3.43
CA GLY A 74 9.99 -11.22 3.42
C GLY A 74 10.25 -10.30 2.24
N GLU A 75 9.34 -10.21 1.28
CA GLU A 75 9.48 -9.35 0.12
C GLU A 75 8.54 -8.15 0.20
N CYS A 76 8.96 -7.03 -0.37
CA CYS A 76 8.21 -5.79 -0.39
C CYS A 76 7.56 -5.57 -1.75
N PHE A 77 6.30 -5.18 -1.75
CA PHE A 77 5.51 -4.96 -2.96
C PHE A 77 4.89 -3.58 -2.95
N SER A 78 4.73 -2.99 -4.13
CA SER A 78 3.79 -1.89 -4.32
C SER A 78 2.37 -2.46 -4.30
N VAL A 79 1.38 -1.59 -4.22
CA VAL A 79 -0.03 -2.02 -4.20
C VAL A 79 -0.40 -2.75 -5.49
N ALA A 80 -0.03 -2.20 -6.66
CA ALA A 80 -0.34 -2.83 -7.94
C ALA A 80 0.37 -4.18 -8.09
N GLU A 81 1.64 -4.26 -7.71
CA GLU A 81 2.38 -5.51 -7.76
C GLU A 81 1.74 -6.58 -6.88
N PHE A 82 1.33 -6.20 -5.68
CA PHE A 82 0.70 -7.16 -4.76
C PHE A 82 -0.67 -7.58 -5.27
N GLU A 83 -1.41 -6.66 -5.90
CA GLU A 83 -2.70 -7.00 -6.51
C GLU A 83 -2.53 -8.03 -7.62
N ASP A 84 -1.54 -7.86 -8.49
CA ASP A 84 -1.24 -8.83 -9.54
C ASP A 84 -0.78 -10.16 -8.97
N PHE A 85 0.05 -10.12 -7.95
CA PHE A 85 0.51 -11.31 -7.24
C PHE A 85 -0.68 -12.09 -6.65
N ALA A 86 -1.63 -11.39 -6.05
CA ALA A 86 -2.83 -12.00 -5.49
C ALA A 86 -3.71 -12.63 -6.59
N LYS A 87 -3.85 -11.96 -7.73
CA LYS A 87 -4.60 -12.47 -8.86
C LYS A 87 -4.00 -13.77 -9.43
N ASN A 88 -2.69 -13.93 -9.27
CA ASN A 88 -1.98 -15.14 -9.70
C ASN A 88 -1.91 -16.21 -8.60
N GLY A 89 -2.74 -16.08 -7.56
CA GLY A 89 -2.80 -17.06 -6.48
C GLY A 89 -1.61 -17.01 -5.54
N PHE A 90 -0.97 -15.84 -5.39
CA PHE A 90 0.21 -15.64 -4.55
C PHE A 90 1.41 -16.47 -5.01
N LYS A 91 1.56 -16.60 -6.31
CA LYS A 91 2.69 -17.31 -6.94
C LYS A 91 3.53 -16.34 -7.75
N TYR A 92 4.84 -16.52 -7.69
CA TYR A 92 5.76 -15.73 -8.49
C TYR A 92 5.76 -16.21 -9.93
N PRO A 93 5.76 -15.28 -10.92
CA PRO A 93 5.70 -15.66 -12.34
C PRO A 93 6.86 -16.54 -12.81
N ASP A 94 8.02 -16.40 -12.14
CA ASP A 94 9.23 -17.12 -12.51
C ASP A 94 9.39 -18.46 -11.79
N GLU A 95 8.46 -18.83 -10.93
CA GLU A 95 8.52 -20.12 -10.25
C GLU A 95 8.10 -21.23 -11.20
N PRO A 96 8.93 -22.28 -11.32
CA PRO A 96 8.53 -23.42 -12.14
C PRO A 96 7.31 -24.10 -11.54
N ASP A 97 6.39 -24.41 -12.39
CA ASP A 97 5.16 -25.08 -12.01
C ASP A 97 5.39 -26.59 -12.05
N TYR A 98 5.71 -27.17 -10.92
CA TYR A 98 5.90 -28.61 -10.82
C TYR A 98 4.65 -29.31 -10.31
#